data_ab9dc697e955b84d5dbee61cee3e0f5e
#
_entry.id   ab9dc697e955b84d5dbee61cee3e0f5e
#
_cell.length_a   1.000
_cell.length_b   1.000
_cell.length_c   1.000
_cell.angle_alpha   90.00
_cell.angle_beta   90.00
_cell.angle_gamma   90.00
#
_symmetry.space_group_name_H-M   'P 1'
#
loop_
_entity.id
_entity.type
_entity.pdbx_description
1 polymer ?
#
loop_
_entity_poly.entity_id
_entity_poly.type
_entity_poly.pdbx_seq_one_letter_code
_entity_poly.pdbx_strand_id
1 'polypeptide(L)'
;MGIMSLFTVVAMLTMIAYPAMLKKMSVKNLIQLGCVFYIVAGLVLFLAKDNMALLATGNILMGMGTLPISMMGPLLIIECADYNEWCGRPRMEGTLGSINGFANKIGSAIGTFLCGVLMAASGYVGSAGDTAVLPDSALMMIRLLYSLIPAAFFAVVLFCLKFYTLDKKIDGMRKENEER
;
A
#
# COMPACT_ATOMS: atom_id res chain seq x y z
N MET A 1 -18.33 12.92 7.32
CA MET A 1 -17.43 12.66 8.48
C MET A 1 -17.48 11.21 8.96
N GLY A 2 -18.63 10.54 9.06
CA GLY A 2 -18.73 9.17 9.61
C GLY A 2 -17.96 8.04 8.91
N ILE A 3 -17.79 8.09 7.58
CA ILE A 3 -17.09 7.03 6.83
C ILE A 3 -15.57 7.08 7.05
N MET A 4 -14.99 8.28 7.16
CA MET A 4 -13.56 8.44 7.44
C MET A 4 -13.20 8.03 8.87
N SER A 5 -14.10 8.25 9.85
CA SER A 5 -13.89 7.79 11.21
C SER A 5 -13.95 6.27 11.32
N LEU A 6 -14.79 5.62 10.54
CA LEU A 6 -14.88 4.15 10.47
C LEU A 6 -13.56 3.54 9.94
N PHE A 7 -12.98 4.13 8.89
CA PHE A 7 -11.67 3.74 8.36
C PHE A 7 -10.58 3.80 9.46
N THR A 8 -10.54 4.89 10.24
CA THR A 8 -9.53 5.06 11.29
C THR A 8 -9.68 4.02 12.42
N VAL A 9 -10.92 3.73 12.84
CA VAL A 9 -11.18 2.72 13.89
C VAL A 9 -10.76 1.32 13.40
N VAL A 10 -11.12 0.95 12.18
CA VAL A 10 -10.71 -0.35 11.60
C VAL A 10 -9.20 -0.44 11.47
N ALA A 11 -8.54 0.64 11.05
CA ALA A 11 -7.09 0.72 10.98
C ALA A 11 -6.45 0.50 12.36
N MET A 12 -6.95 1.13 13.42
CA MET A 12 -6.46 0.92 14.79
C MET A 12 -6.63 -0.53 15.25
N LEU A 13 -7.79 -1.13 15.04
CA LEU A 13 -8.06 -2.53 15.43
C LEU A 13 -7.15 -3.50 14.67
N THR A 14 -6.93 -3.26 13.37
CA THR A 14 -6.04 -4.06 12.55
C THR A 14 -4.59 -3.93 13.03
N MET A 15 -4.15 -2.74 13.40
CA MET A 15 -2.80 -2.51 13.94
C MET A 15 -2.53 -3.32 15.22
N ILE A 16 -3.51 -3.47 16.09
CA ILE A 16 -3.40 -4.30 17.31
C ILE A 16 -3.30 -5.80 16.97
N ALA A 17 -3.99 -6.25 15.93
CA ALA A 17 -3.96 -7.64 15.48
C ALA A 17 -2.64 -8.04 14.78
N TYR A 18 -1.89 -7.08 14.26
CA TYR A 18 -0.67 -7.27 13.46
C TYR A 18 0.41 -8.13 14.14
N PRO A 19 0.84 -7.85 15.39
CA PRO A 19 1.88 -8.65 16.06
C PRO A 19 1.49 -10.12 16.21
N ALA A 20 0.19 -10.41 16.35
CA ALA A 20 -0.32 -11.77 16.42
C ALA A 20 -0.27 -12.48 15.06
N MET A 21 -0.48 -11.73 13.96
CA MET A 21 -0.39 -12.25 12.60
C MET A 21 1.06 -12.53 12.18
N LEU A 22 2.01 -11.67 12.57
CA LEU A 22 3.45 -11.85 12.32
C LEU A 22 4.02 -13.14 12.93
N LYS A 23 3.44 -13.61 14.05
CA LYS A 23 3.85 -14.88 14.67
C LYS A 23 3.46 -16.10 13.84
N LYS A 24 2.50 -15.97 12.92
CA LYS A 24 1.95 -17.10 12.15
C LYS A 24 2.25 -17.05 10.66
N MET A 25 2.57 -15.87 10.14
CA MET A 25 2.73 -15.65 8.70
C MET A 25 4.04 -14.89 8.41
N SER A 26 4.69 -15.21 7.30
CA SER A 26 5.88 -14.47 6.85
C SER A 26 5.50 -13.04 6.43
N VAL A 27 6.48 -12.13 6.49
CA VAL A 27 6.33 -10.72 6.07
C VAL A 27 5.77 -10.63 4.65
N LYS A 28 6.30 -11.46 3.73
CA LYS A 28 5.80 -11.55 2.35
C LYS A 28 4.31 -11.88 2.26
N ASN A 29 3.88 -12.92 2.98
CA ASN A 29 2.48 -13.38 2.93
C ASN A 29 1.53 -12.31 3.48
N LEU A 30 1.94 -11.55 4.50
CA LEU A 30 1.17 -10.43 5.03
C LEU A 30 1.03 -9.30 4.02
N ILE A 31 2.10 -8.95 3.30
CA ILE A 31 2.03 -7.93 2.25
C ILE A 31 1.15 -8.43 1.10
N GLN A 32 1.25 -9.70 0.70
CA GLN A 32 0.39 -10.27 -0.33
C GLN A 32 -1.09 -10.22 0.06
N LEU A 33 -1.41 -10.55 1.31
CA LEU A 33 -2.76 -10.45 1.86
C LEU A 33 -3.26 -8.99 1.80
N GLY A 34 -2.42 -8.02 2.19
CA GLY A 34 -2.74 -6.61 2.09
C GLY A 34 -3.01 -6.15 0.66
N CYS A 35 -2.19 -6.57 -0.30
CA CYS A 35 -2.41 -6.27 -1.71
C CYS A 35 -3.74 -6.84 -2.23
N VAL A 36 -4.09 -8.06 -1.85
CA VAL A 36 -5.37 -8.68 -2.24
C VAL A 36 -6.55 -7.88 -1.66
N PHE A 37 -6.50 -7.53 -0.37
CA PHE A 37 -7.55 -6.69 0.23
C PHE A 37 -7.68 -5.35 -0.46
N TYR A 38 -6.56 -4.72 -0.82
CA TYR A 38 -6.58 -3.43 -1.50
C TYR A 38 -7.16 -3.52 -2.91
N ILE A 39 -6.83 -4.58 -3.67
CA ILE A 39 -7.39 -4.81 -5.01
C ILE A 39 -8.90 -5.04 -4.93
N VAL A 40 -9.36 -5.88 -4.00
CA VAL A 40 -10.80 -6.12 -3.79
C VAL A 40 -11.50 -4.83 -3.36
N ALA A 41 -10.90 -4.06 -2.46
CA ALA A 41 -11.43 -2.76 -2.04
C ALA A 41 -11.59 -1.79 -3.22
N GLY A 42 -10.59 -1.71 -4.11
CA GLY A 42 -10.65 -0.89 -5.31
C GLY A 42 -11.80 -1.28 -6.24
N LEU A 43 -12.03 -2.58 -6.45
CA LEU A 43 -13.17 -3.06 -7.24
C LEU A 43 -14.51 -2.72 -6.59
N VAL A 44 -14.65 -2.94 -5.28
CA VAL A 44 -15.87 -2.61 -4.52
C VAL A 44 -16.15 -1.11 -4.58
N LEU A 45 -15.14 -0.26 -4.38
CA LEU A 45 -15.26 1.19 -4.42
C LEU A 45 -15.64 1.69 -5.82
N PHE A 46 -15.10 1.08 -6.87
CA PHE A 46 -15.48 1.43 -8.23
C PHE A 46 -16.95 1.12 -8.53
N LEU A 47 -17.45 -0.02 -8.05
CA LEU A 47 -18.82 -0.46 -8.23
C LEU A 47 -19.83 0.23 -7.30
N ALA A 48 -19.35 0.84 -6.21
CA ALA A 48 -20.20 1.41 -5.15
C ALA A 48 -21.08 2.55 -5.64
N LYS A 49 -20.64 3.33 -6.68
CA LYS A 49 -21.32 4.53 -7.16
C LYS A 49 -21.81 5.40 -5.97
N ASP A 50 -23.14 5.44 -5.77
CA ASP A 50 -23.79 6.25 -4.72
C ASP A 50 -24.25 5.41 -3.51
N ASN A 51 -23.91 4.10 -3.50
CA ASN A 51 -24.32 3.21 -2.43
C ASN A 51 -23.39 3.36 -1.22
N MET A 52 -23.90 4.02 -0.17
CA MET A 52 -23.17 4.29 1.08
C MET A 52 -22.64 3.01 1.77
N ALA A 53 -23.38 1.91 1.71
CA ALA A 53 -22.96 0.66 2.34
C ALA A 53 -21.74 0.06 1.63
N LEU A 54 -21.73 0.08 0.29
CA LEU A 54 -20.60 -0.38 -0.51
C LEU A 54 -19.38 0.55 -0.36
N LEU A 55 -19.61 1.87 -0.28
CA LEU A 55 -18.54 2.83 0.01
C LEU A 55 -17.90 2.57 1.37
N ALA A 56 -18.71 2.34 2.42
CA ALA A 56 -18.21 2.02 3.74
C ALA A 56 -17.42 0.70 3.75
N THR A 57 -17.95 -0.35 3.13
CA THR A 57 -17.29 -1.66 3.03
C THR A 57 -15.97 -1.57 2.27
N GLY A 58 -15.95 -0.87 1.14
CA GLY A 58 -14.74 -0.65 0.35
C GLY A 58 -13.64 0.09 1.13
N ASN A 59 -14.01 1.14 1.89
CA ASN A 59 -13.06 1.87 2.74
C ASN A 59 -12.52 1.02 3.89
N ILE A 60 -13.33 0.15 4.50
CA ILE A 60 -12.89 -0.81 5.53
C ILE A 60 -11.84 -1.76 4.94
N LEU A 61 -12.14 -2.38 3.80
CA LEU A 61 -11.23 -3.29 3.10
C LEU A 61 -9.93 -2.59 2.68
N MET A 62 -10.02 -1.33 2.23
CA MET A 62 -8.87 -0.50 1.87
C MET A 62 -7.96 -0.25 3.08
N GLY A 63 -8.54 0.06 4.25
CA GLY A 63 -7.83 0.22 5.52
C GLY A 63 -7.09 -1.06 5.91
N MET A 64 -7.77 -2.20 5.85
CA MET A 64 -7.17 -3.51 6.12
C MET A 64 -6.03 -3.85 5.15
N GLY A 65 -6.11 -3.41 3.91
CA GLY A 65 -5.06 -3.63 2.89
C GLY A 65 -3.84 -2.73 3.04
N THR A 66 -4.02 -1.47 3.42
CA THR A 66 -2.94 -0.48 3.49
C THR A 66 -1.96 -0.74 4.63
N LEU A 67 -2.45 -1.17 5.79
CA LEU A 67 -1.65 -1.35 7.00
C LEU A 67 -0.54 -2.41 6.84
N PRO A 68 -0.80 -3.63 6.28
CA PRO A 68 0.24 -4.60 6.03
C PRO A 68 1.41 -4.02 5.26
N ILE A 69 1.11 -3.28 4.25
CA ILE A 69 2.10 -2.74 3.32
C ILE A 69 2.97 -1.69 4.01
N SER A 70 2.35 -0.77 4.76
CA SER A 70 3.07 0.31 5.45
C SER A 70 3.93 -0.20 6.61
N MET A 71 3.46 -1.21 7.35
CA MET A 71 4.17 -1.76 8.50
C MET A 71 5.27 -2.77 8.10
N MET A 72 5.04 -3.53 7.03
CA MET A 72 5.97 -4.58 6.61
C MET A 72 7.08 -4.07 5.69
N GLY A 73 6.92 -2.92 5.04
CA GLY A 73 7.95 -2.33 4.18
C GLY A 73 9.31 -2.19 4.88
N PRO A 74 9.39 -1.59 6.06
CA PRO A 74 10.64 -1.51 6.84
C PRO A 74 11.23 -2.88 7.19
N LEU A 75 10.39 -3.89 7.45
CA LEU A 75 10.86 -5.25 7.75
C LEU A 75 11.53 -5.92 6.54
N LEU A 76 11.04 -5.67 5.32
CA LEU A 76 11.72 -6.15 4.10
C LEU A 76 13.12 -5.56 3.95
N ILE A 77 13.32 -4.31 4.39
CA ILE A 77 14.65 -3.68 4.37
C ILE A 77 15.59 -4.39 5.33
N ILE A 78 15.11 -4.75 6.52
CA ILE A 78 15.87 -5.50 7.51
C ILE A 78 16.22 -6.90 6.97
N GLU A 79 15.27 -7.59 6.34
CA GLU A 79 15.52 -8.89 5.70
C GLU A 79 16.60 -8.82 4.60
N CYS A 80 16.62 -7.74 3.83
CA CYS A 80 17.66 -7.49 2.84
C CYS A 80 19.03 -7.22 3.49
N ALA A 81 19.05 -6.52 4.63
CA ALA A 81 20.27 -6.28 5.40
C ALA A 81 20.83 -7.58 6.00
N ASP A 82 19.95 -8.42 6.57
CA ASP A 82 20.32 -9.74 7.10
C ASP A 82 20.89 -10.64 6.00
N TYR A 83 20.34 -10.57 4.79
CA TYR A 83 20.88 -11.29 3.63
C TYR A 83 22.27 -10.82 3.22
N ASN A 84 22.52 -9.50 3.23
CA ASN A 84 23.86 -8.97 2.94
C ASN A 84 24.89 -9.47 3.95
N GLU A 85 24.56 -9.48 5.23
CA GLU A 85 25.41 -9.98 6.31
C GLU A 85 25.70 -11.47 6.14
N TRP A 86 24.68 -12.26 5.83
CA TRP A 86 24.84 -13.70 5.55
C TRP A 86 25.80 -13.96 4.36
N CYS A 87 25.74 -13.11 3.33
CA CYS A 87 26.67 -13.15 2.19
C CYS A 87 28.10 -12.67 2.53
N GLY A 88 28.41 -12.34 3.78
CA GLY A 88 29.71 -11.79 4.20
C GLY A 88 29.93 -10.33 3.77
N ARG A 89 28.88 -9.59 3.48
CA ARG A 89 28.92 -8.16 3.13
C ARG A 89 28.49 -7.31 4.33
N PRO A 90 28.85 -6.02 4.36
CA PRO A 90 28.36 -5.11 5.38
C PRO A 90 26.83 -5.07 5.40
N ARG A 91 26.21 -5.01 6.56
CA ARG A 91 24.76 -5.02 6.76
C ARG A 91 24.01 -3.85 6.10
N MET A 92 24.63 -2.67 5.99
CA MET A 92 24.20 -1.51 5.18
C MET A 92 22.74 -1.05 5.37
N GLU A 93 22.17 -1.18 6.56
CA GLU A 93 20.76 -0.78 6.85
C GLU A 93 20.50 0.70 6.50
N GLY A 94 21.46 1.59 6.85
CA GLY A 94 21.34 3.01 6.56
C GLY A 94 21.25 3.32 5.05
N THR A 95 22.03 2.59 4.23
CA THR A 95 21.99 2.76 2.77
C THR A 95 20.67 2.26 2.19
N LEU A 96 20.21 1.09 2.65
CA LEU A 96 18.93 0.51 2.21
C LEU A 96 17.76 1.42 2.64
N GLY A 97 17.79 1.96 3.86
CA GLY A 97 16.81 2.94 4.34
C GLY A 97 16.82 4.23 3.51
N SER A 98 17.99 4.72 3.13
CA SER A 98 18.12 5.91 2.28
C SER A 98 17.57 5.69 0.87
N ILE A 99 17.81 4.54 0.26
CA ILE A 99 17.25 4.15 -1.04
C ILE A 99 15.72 4.09 -0.95
N ASN A 100 15.17 3.49 0.10
CA ASN A 100 13.73 3.45 0.32
C ASN A 100 13.14 4.84 0.51
N GLY A 101 13.78 5.71 1.29
CA GLY A 101 13.36 7.10 1.47
C GLY A 101 13.37 7.89 0.16
N PHE A 102 14.39 7.70 -0.67
CA PHE A 102 14.50 8.31 -1.99
C PHE A 102 13.39 7.80 -2.94
N ALA A 103 13.17 6.49 -2.99
CA ALA A 103 12.11 5.88 -3.79
C ALA A 103 10.73 6.41 -3.38
N ASN A 104 10.45 6.53 -2.08
CA ASN A 104 9.20 7.09 -1.57
C ASN A 104 9.00 8.56 -1.99
N LYS A 105 10.04 9.39 -1.95
CA LYS A 105 9.95 10.78 -2.38
C LYS A 105 9.70 10.91 -3.88
N ILE A 106 10.41 10.14 -4.70
CA ILE A 106 10.18 10.10 -6.15
C ILE A 106 8.77 9.60 -6.45
N GLY A 107 8.35 8.50 -5.81
CA GLY A 107 7.01 7.94 -6.01
C GLY A 107 5.91 8.92 -5.65
N SER A 108 6.05 9.64 -4.53
CA SER A 108 5.11 10.68 -4.12
C SER A 108 5.06 11.85 -5.11
N ALA A 109 6.21 12.32 -5.59
CA ALA A 109 6.28 13.41 -6.57
C ALA A 109 5.62 13.02 -7.90
N ILE A 110 5.95 11.84 -8.43
CA ILE A 110 5.34 11.32 -9.67
C ILE A 110 3.84 11.10 -9.48
N GLY A 111 3.41 10.52 -8.35
CA GLY A 111 2.01 10.27 -8.05
C GLY A 111 1.20 11.56 -8.00
N THR A 112 1.69 12.59 -7.31
CA THR A 112 1.04 13.90 -7.23
C THR A 112 0.98 14.58 -8.60
N PHE A 113 2.06 14.52 -9.37
CA PHE A 113 2.11 15.07 -10.72
C PHE A 113 1.09 14.37 -11.64
N LEU A 114 1.08 13.05 -11.68
CA LEU A 114 0.13 12.28 -12.50
C LEU A 114 -1.31 12.55 -12.08
N CYS A 115 -1.59 12.63 -10.78
CA CYS A 115 -2.91 12.99 -10.27
C CYS A 115 -3.35 14.35 -10.80
N GLY A 116 -2.49 15.37 -10.74
CA GLY A 116 -2.78 16.71 -11.26
C GLY A 116 -3.03 16.72 -12.76
N VAL A 117 -2.20 16.04 -13.55
CA VAL A 117 -2.34 15.95 -15.01
C VAL A 117 -3.64 15.24 -15.40
N LEU A 118 -3.96 14.10 -14.77
CA LEU A 118 -5.18 13.36 -15.05
C LEU A 118 -6.44 14.13 -14.67
N MET A 119 -6.40 14.83 -13.53
CA MET A 119 -7.51 15.70 -13.12
C MET A 119 -7.70 16.86 -14.09
N ALA A 120 -6.62 17.55 -14.49
CA ALA A 120 -6.70 18.63 -15.49
C ALA A 120 -7.24 18.13 -16.84
N ALA A 121 -6.77 16.98 -17.32
CA ALA A 121 -7.24 16.36 -18.55
C ALA A 121 -8.73 15.96 -18.51
N SER A 122 -9.28 15.69 -17.32
CA SER A 122 -10.69 15.36 -17.12
C SER A 122 -11.62 16.59 -17.13
N GLY A 123 -11.07 17.80 -17.25
CA GLY A 123 -11.84 19.06 -17.20
C GLY A 123 -12.16 19.52 -15.77
N TYR A 124 -11.46 19.00 -14.77
CA TYR A 124 -11.58 19.47 -13.40
C TYR A 124 -11.00 20.88 -13.25
N VAL A 125 -11.80 21.84 -12.80
CA VAL A 125 -11.40 23.22 -12.51
C VAL A 125 -11.47 23.45 -11.01
N GLY A 126 -10.33 23.41 -10.33
CA GLY A 126 -10.25 23.53 -8.87
C GLY A 126 -10.62 24.92 -8.30
N SER A 127 -10.69 25.97 -9.15
CA SER A 127 -11.04 27.33 -8.75
C SER A 127 -12.54 27.66 -8.90
N ALA A 128 -13.32 26.75 -9.44
CA ALA A 128 -14.77 26.92 -9.54
C ALA A 128 -15.36 26.71 -8.12
N GLY A 129 -15.82 27.79 -7.48
CA GLY A 129 -16.33 27.74 -6.10
C GLY A 129 -17.43 26.69 -5.87
N ASP A 130 -17.98 26.64 -4.66
CA ASP A 130 -18.93 25.60 -4.18
C ASP A 130 -20.18 25.37 -5.06
N THR A 131 -20.42 26.20 -6.07
CA THR A 131 -21.57 26.13 -7.00
C THR A 131 -21.23 25.51 -8.36
N ALA A 132 -19.98 25.13 -8.62
CA ALA A 132 -19.63 24.57 -9.92
C ALA A 132 -20.04 23.10 -10.02
N VAL A 133 -20.88 22.82 -11.00
CA VAL A 133 -21.21 21.43 -11.37
C VAL A 133 -19.98 20.81 -12.03
N LEU A 134 -19.41 19.81 -11.37
CA LEU A 134 -18.28 19.04 -11.91
C LEU A 134 -18.76 18.25 -13.15
N PRO A 135 -18.00 18.26 -14.25
CA PRO A 135 -18.33 17.44 -15.41
C PRO A 135 -18.25 15.95 -15.07
N ASP A 136 -19.08 15.13 -15.69
CA ASP A 136 -19.11 13.67 -15.47
C ASP A 136 -17.75 13.00 -15.71
N SER A 137 -16.95 13.56 -16.63
CA SER A 137 -15.57 13.13 -16.87
C SER A 137 -14.68 13.31 -15.64
N ALA A 138 -14.81 14.41 -14.93
CA ALA A 138 -14.04 14.68 -13.71
C ALA A 138 -14.49 13.75 -12.56
N LEU A 139 -15.79 13.53 -12.41
CA LEU A 139 -16.32 12.58 -11.41
C LEU A 139 -15.83 11.15 -11.67
N MET A 140 -15.81 10.74 -12.94
CA MET A 140 -15.29 9.43 -13.34
C MET A 140 -13.79 9.33 -13.06
N MET A 141 -13.01 10.39 -13.34
CA MET A 141 -11.57 10.41 -13.07
C MET A 141 -11.27 10.34 -11.58
N ILE A 142 -12.01 11.07 -10.74
CA ILE A 142 -11.87 10.98 -9.28
C ILE A 142 -12.11 9.54 -8.81
N ARG A 143 -13.15 8.90 -9.33
CA ARG A 143 -13.46 7.50 -9.00
C ARG A 143 -12.34 6.56 -9.43
N LEU A 144 -11.79 6.72 -10.63
CA LEU A 144 -10.68 5.92 -11.14
C LEU A 144 -9.41 6.10 -10.31
N LEU A 145 -9.05 7.36 -10.00
CA LEU A 145 -7.88 7.70 -9.19
C LEU A 145 -7.97 7.16 -7.76
N TYR A 146 -9.17 7.10 -7.20
CA TYR A 146 -9.38 6.62 -5.83
C TYR A 146 -9.47 5.09 -5.74
N SER A 147 -9.90 4.40 -6.81
CA SER A 147 -10.22 2.97 -6.76
C SER A 147 -9.34 2.12 -7.65
N LEU A 148 -9.49 2.19 -8.97
CA LEU A 148 -8.87 1.26 -9.92
C LEU A 148 -7.39 1.53 -10.15
N ILE A 149 -6.96 2.78 -10.22
CA ILE A 149 -5.55 3.11 -10.48
C ILE A 149 -4.65 2.60 -9.36
N PRO A 150 -4.91 2.86 -8.06
CA PRO A 150 -4.14 2.26 -6.99
C PRO A 150 -4.23 0.73 -6.95
N ALA A 151 -5.42 0.16 -7.21
CA ALA A 151 -5.60 -1.29 -7.26
C ALA A 151 -4.72 -1.95 -8.34
N ALA A 152 -4.59 -1.32 -9.51
CA ALA A 152 -3.70 -1.78 -10.58
C ALA A 152 -2.23 -1.76 -10.15
N PHE A 153 -1.77 -0.70 -9.45
CA PHE A 153 -0.41 -0.66 -8.91
C PHE A 153 -0.18 -1.77 -7.87
N PHE A 154 -1.15 -2.04 -6.98
CA PHE A 154 -1.02 -3.15 -6.04
C PHE A 154 -1.04 -4.52 -6.70
N ALA A 155 -1.71 -4.68 -7.84
CA ALA A 155 -1.60 -5.90 -8.64
C ALA A 155 -0.18 -6.10 -9.20
N VAL A 156 0.49 -5.01 -9.63
CA VAL A 156 1.89 -5.06 -10.04
C VAL A 156 2.81 -5.43 -8.87
N VAL A 157 2.59 -4.82 -7.69
CA VAL A 157 3.34 -5.17 -6.47
C VAL A 157 3.15 -6.65 -6.12
N LEU A 158 1.92 -7.16 -6.18
CA LEU A 158 1.61 -8.57 -5.94
C LEU A 158 2.35 -9.50 -6.92
N PHE A 159 2.45 -9.10 -8.18
CA PHE A 159 3.22 -9.83 -9.19
C PHE A 159 4.72 -9.81 -8.87
N CYS A 160 5.28 -8.67 -8.51
CA CYS A 160 6.69 -8.53 -8.14
C CYS A 160 7.04 -9.38 -6.90
N LEU A 161 6.14 -9.45 -5.92
CA LEU A 161 6.33 -10.26 -4.71
C LEU A 161 6.41 -11.77 -4.98
N LYS A 162 5.95 -12.27 -6.12
CA LYS A 162 6.16 -13.67 -6.51
C LYS A 162 7.64 -14.02 -6.70
N PHE A 163 8.44 -13.06 -7.16
CA PHE A 163 9.87 -13.23 -7.36
C PHE A 163 10.69 -13.10 -6.07
N TYR A 164 10.08 -12.60 -4.99
CA TYR A 164 10.73 -12.51 -3.70
C TYR A 164 10.72 -13.88 -3.01
N THR A 165 11.91 -14.46 -2.84
CA THR A 165 12.09 -15.82 -2.30
C THR A 165 12.85 -15.87 -0.97
N LEU A 166 13.25 -14.68 -0.46
CA LEU A 166 14.11 -14.56 0.72
C LEU A 166 13.42 -15.07 1.99
N ASP A 167 12.08 -14.88 2.08
CA ASP A 167 11.25 -15.24 3.23
C ASP A 167 11.40 -16.72 3.67
N LYS A 168 11.72 -17.61 2.73
CA LYS A 168 11.92 -19.04 3.03
C LYS A 168 13.26 -19.36 3.69
N LYS A 169 14.22 -18.46 3.60
CA LYS A 169 15.60 -18.67 4.08
C LYS A 169 15.94 -17.80 5.28
N ILE A 170 15.10 -16.82 5.61
CA ILE A 170 15.44 -15.77 6.57
C ILE A 170 15.75 -16.32 7.97
N ASP A 171 14.97 -17.30 8.43
CA ASP A 171 15.16 -17.88 9.77
C ASP A 171 16.49 -18.69 9.88
N GLY A 172 16.90 -19.36 8.78
CA GLY A 172 18.18 -20.04 8.71
C GLY A 172 19.35 -19.06 8.67
N MET A 173 19.22 -18.02 7.83
CA MET A 173 20.25 -16.99 7.69
C MET A 173 20.49 -16.21 9.00
N ARG A 174 19.43 -15.90 9.75
CA ARG A 174 19.55 -15.23 11.05
C ARG A 174 20.29 -16.07 12.07
N LYS A 175 20.00 -17.37 12.15
CA LYS A 175 20.74 -18.28 13.04
C LYS A 175 22.21 -18.36 12.68
N GLU A 176 22.55 -18.51 11.40
CA GLU A 176 23.93 -18.55 10.95
C GLU A 176 24.68 -17.21 11.19
N ASN A 177 23.99 -16.09 11.11
CA ASN A 177 24.57 -14.77 11.42
C ASN A 177 24.84 -14.60 12.93
N GLU A 178 23.98 -15.19 13.81
CA GLU A 178 24.17 -15.16 15.26
C GLU A 178 25.32 -16.06 15.73
N GLU A 179 25.65 -17.10 14.96
CA GLU A 179 26.71 -18.05 15.28
C GLU A 179 28.10 -17.56 14.80
N ARG A 180 28.17 -16.50 13.99
CA ARG A 180 29.41 -15.91 13.47
C ARG A 180 29.92 -14.80 14.35
#